data_ce671c2fd473b027b9d0c0373972fcb2
#
_entry.id   ce671c2fd473b027b9d0c0373972fcb2
#
_cell.length_a   1.000
_cell.length_b   1.000
_cell.length_c   1.000
_cell.angle_alpha   90.00
_cell.angle_beta   90.00
_cell.angle_gamma   90.00
#
_symmetry.space_group_name_H-M   'P 1'
#
loop_
_entity.id
_entity.type
_entity.pdbx_description
1 polymer ?
#
loop_
_entity_poly.entity_id
_entity_poly.type
_entity_poly.pdbx_seq_one_letter_code
_entity_poly.pdbx_strand_id
1 'polypeptide(L)'
;MCPDTKALLAYVKLELFLADICYYIKINPKPITAMAKKIAEQLIDTLVKSGVERIYAVTGDSLNEVNEAVRKNDQIKWIHVRHEETGAYAAAAEAQLTGRPGCCAGSSGPGHVHLINGLYDAHRSGAPVIAIASTIPTGEFGTEYFQETNTIKLFN
;
A
#
# COMPACT_ATOMS: atom_id res chain seq x y z
N MET A 1 5.15 15.88 27.27
CA MET A 1 5.38 14.66 26.47
C MET A 1 5.72 15.10 25.06
N CYS A 2 6.96 14.93 24.65
CA CYS A 2 7.41 15.41 23.33
C CYS A 2 6.93 14.38 22.27
N PRO A 3 6.35 14.81 21.13
CA PRO A 3 5.95 13.88 20.08
C PRO A 3 7.19 13.18 19.50
N ASP A 4 7.04 11.89 19.24
CA ASP A 4 8.11 10.97 18.83
C ASP A 4 8.77 11.49 17.54
N THR A 5 10.04 11.86 17.65
CA THR A 5 10.87 12.41 16.56
C THR A 5 11.01 11.44 15.39
N LYS A 6 10.75 10.15 15.57
CA LYS A 6 10.81 9.13 14.51
C LYS A 6 9.61 9.20 13.55
N ALA A 7 8.41 9.46 14.06
CA ALA A 7 7.22 9.62 13.24
C ALA A 7 7.30 10.92 12.42
N LEU A 8 7.80 12.00 13.03
CA LEU A 8 8.02 13.27 12.35
C LEU A 8 9.09 13.15 11.24
N LEU A 9 10.15 12.36 11.46
CA LEU A 9 11.21 12.11 10.46
C LEU A 9 10.69 11.29 9.26
N ALA A 10 9.77 10.36 9.47
CA ALA A 10 9.15 9.58 8.39
C ALA A 10 8.24 10.46 7.53
N TYR A 11 7.46 11.36 8.15
CA TYR A 11 6.58 12.30 7.45
C TYR A 11 7.37 13.33 6.64
N VAL A 12 8.42 13.92 7.22
CA VAL A 12 9.29 14.86 6.52
C VAL A 12 10.05 14.20 5.37
N LYS A 13 10.49 12.94 5.52
CA LYS A 13 11.11 12.19 4.42
C LYS A 13 10.16 11.92 3.27
N LEU A 14 8.87 11.67 3.54
CA LEU A 14 7.88 11.46 2.50
C LEU A 14 7.58 12.75 1.72
N GLU A 15 7.48 13.89 2.39
CA GLU A 15 7.30 15.20 1.72
C GLU A 15 8.50 15.61 0.87
N LEU A 16 9.71 15.42 1.38
CA LEU A 16 10.94 15.68 0.61
C LEU A 16 11.06 14.75 -0.60
N PHE A 17 10.70 13.48 -0.45
CA PHE A 17 10.69 12.50 -1.55
C PHE A 17 9.67 12.88 -2.64
N LEU A 18 8.49 13.36 -2.25
CA LEU A 18 7.47 13.82 -3.20
C LEU A 18 7.88 15.13 -3.89
N ALA A 19 8.56 16.03 -3.18
CA ALA A 19 9.11 17.26 -3.74
C ALA A 19 10.22 16.97 -4.75
N ASP A 20 11.11 16.01 -4.46
CA ASP A 20 12.17 15.57 -5.38
C ASP A 20 11.60 14.88 -6.62
N ILE A 21 10.54 14.08 -6.49
CA ILE A 21 9.83 13.50 -7.62
C ILE A 21 9.17 14.56 -8.49
N CYS A 22 8.50 15.55 -7.89
CA CYS A 22 7.92 16.67 -8.63
C CYS A 22 8.98 17.50 -9.36
N TYR A 23 10.12 17.76 -8.72
CA TYR A 23 11.24 18.48 -9.30
C TYR A 23 11.86 17.70 -10.47
N TYR A 24 12.08 16.39 -10.31
CA TYR A 24 12.62 15.50 -11.35
C TYR A 24 11.71 15.42 -12.58
N ILE A 25 10.39 15.33 -12.38
CA ILE A 25 9.40 15.32 -13.48
C ILE A 25 9.41 16.67 -14.22
N LYS A 26 9.63 17.79 -13.53
CA LYS A 26 9.64 19.14 -14.10
C LYS A 26 10.89 19.43 -14.95
N ILE A 27 12.04 18.80 -14.61
CA ILE A 27 13.33 19.01 -15.29
C ILE A 27 13.52 18.04 -16.47
N ASN A 28 12.90 16.85 -16.43
CA ASN A 28 13.00 15.84 -17.48
C ASN A 28 11.62 15.52 -18.07
N PRO A 29 11.01 16.42 -18.86
CA PRO A 29 9.78 16.08 -19.57
C PRO A 29 10.12 15.01 -20.61
N LYS A 30 9.83 13.73 -20.29
CA LYS A 30 9.83 12.69 -21.34
C LYS A 30 8.77 13.05 -22.38
N PRO A 31 9.06 12.88 -23.68
CA PRO A 31 8.08 13.15 -24.70
C PRO A 31 6.80 12.33 -24.44
N ILE A 32 5.64 12.98 -24.63
CA ILE A 32 4.26 12.49 -24.34
C ILE A 32 3.84 11.31 -25.23
N THR A 33 4.75 10.65 -25.91
CA THR A 33 4.50 9.46 -26.73
C THR A 33 4.52 8.13 -25.97
N ALA A 34 4.81 8.13 -24.65
CA ALA A 34 4.61 6.94 -23.84
C ALA A 34 3.11 6.84 -23.52
N MET A 35 2.47 5.75 -23.94
CA MET A 35 1.09 5.41 -23.54
C MET A 35 0.95 5.65 -22.03
N ALA A 36 -0.10 6.39 -21.65
CA ALA A 36 -0.35 6.72 -20.24
C ALA A 36 -0.40 5.44 -19.40
N LYS A 37 0.50 5.34 -18.42
CA LYS A 37 0.57 4.18 -17.53
C LYS A 37 -0.62 4.23 -16.58
N LYS A 38 -1.26 3.09 -16.32
CA LYS A 38 -2.33 3.01 -15.32
C LYS A 38 -1.78 3.33 -13.93
N ILE A 39 -2.59 3.95 -13.06
CA ILE A 39 -2.22 4.29 -11.68
C ILE A 39 -1.79 3.03 -10.91
N ALA A 40 -2.49 1.91 -11.08
CA ALA A 40 -2.13 0.63 -10.45
C ALA A 40 -0.74 0.14 -10.89
N GLU A 41 -0.39 0.26 -12.16
CA GLU A 41 0.94 -0.10 -12.68
C GLU A 41 2.02 0.83 -12.09
N GLN A 42 1.73 2.13 -11.95
CA GLN A 42 2.63 3.09 -11.32
C GLN A 42 2.83 2.78 -9.83
N LEU A 43 1.76 2.39 -9.12
CA LEU A 43 1.83 1.95 -7.73
C LEU A 43 2.76 0.74 -7.59
N ILE A 44 2.55 -0.29 -8.40
CA ILE A 44 3.37 -1.51 -8.36
C ILE A 44 4.85 -1.21 -8.65
N ASP A 45 5.15 -0.38 -9.64
CA ASP A 45 6.53 0.03 -9.92
C ASP A 45 7.17 0.77 -8.74
N THR A 46 6.38 1.58 -8.04
CA THR A 46 6.86 2.31 -6.86
C THR A 46 7.16 1.36 -5.71
N LEU A 47 6.29 0.38 -5.45
CA LEU A 47 6.51 -0.65 -4.45
C LEU A 47 7.77 -1.47 -4.74
N VAL A 48 7.95 -1.90 -5.98
CA VAL A 48 9.16 -2.62 -6.42
C VAL A 48 10.42 -1.78 -6.19
N LYS A 49 10.41 -0.51 -6.57
CA LYS A 49 11.55 0.42 -6.35
C LYS A 49 11.83 0.65 -4.87
N SER A 50 10.82 0.53 -4.01
CA SER A 50 10.96 0.62 -2.55
C SER A 50 11.47 -0.67 -1.91
N GLY A 51 11.69 -1.73 -2.69
CA GLY A 51 12.20 -3.01 -2.22
C GLY A 51 11.14 -4.03 -1.82
N VAL A 52 9.86 -3.77 -2.13
CA VAL A 52 8.77 -4.74 -1.91
C VAL A 52 8.85 -5.83 -2.97
N GLU A 53 8.94 -7.08 -2.54
CA GLU A 53 8.97 -8.25 -3.43
C GLU A 53 7.67 -9.07 -3.40
N ARG A 54 6.85 -8.90 -2.35
CA ARG A 54 5.62 -9.68 -2.13
C ARG A 54 4.51 -8.79 -1.60
N ILE A 55 3.28 -9.07 -2.06
CA ILE A 55 2.05 -8.51 -1.47
C ILE A 55 1.26 -9.69 -0.92
N TYR A 56 1.06 -9.72 0.39
CA TYR A 56 0.26 -10.74 1.08
C TYR A 56 -1.19 -10.30 1.16
N ALA A 57 -2.10 -11.00 0.49
CA ALA A 57 -3.49 -10.54 0.43
C ALA A 57 -4.49 -11.65 0.05
N VAL A 58 -5.76 -11.35 0.29
CA VAL A 58 -6.89 -12.01 -0.35
C VAL A 58 -7.33 -11.17 -1.53
N THR A 59 -7.65 -11.81 -2.66
CA THR A 59 -8.18 -11.10 -3.83
C THR A 59 -9.59 -10.57 -3.55
N GLY A 60 -9.91 -9.43 -4.14
CA GLY A 60 -11.25 -8.83 -4.05
C GLY A 60 -11.45 -7.80 -5.17
N ASP A 61 -12.70 -7.50 -5.49
CA ASP A 61 -13.09 -6.69 -6.65
C ASP A 61 -12.39 -5.33 -6.72
N SER A 62 -12.26 -4.67 -5.58
CA SER A 62 -11.61 -3.35 -5.49
C SER A 62 -10.08 -3.41 -5.68
N LEU A 63 -9.49 -4.60 -5.74
CA LEU A 63 -8.06 -4.83 -6.00
C LEU A 63 -7.76 -5.33 -7.41
N ASN A 64 -8.76 -5.48 -8.29
CA ASN A 64 -8.59 -6.07 -9.62
C ASN A 64 -7.48 -5.41 -10.45
N GLU A 65 -7.42 -4.07 -10.48
CA GLU A 65 -6.38 -3.35 -11.22
C GLU A 65 -4.98 -3.54 -10.61
N VAL A 66 -4.91 -3.65 -9.27
CA VAL A 66 -3.65 -3.95 -8.56
C VAL A 66 -3.20 -5.37 -8.87
N ASN A 67 -4.11 -6.36 -8.81
CA ASN A 67 -3.83 -7.75 -9.16
C ASN A 67 -3.32 -7.87 -10.60
N GLU A 68 -3.97 -7.17 -11.54
CA GLU A 68 -3.55 -7.19 -12.95
C GLU A 68 -2.18 -6.52 -13.15
N ALA A 69 -1.88 -5.45 -12.41
CA ALA A 69 -0.57 -4.81 -12.45
C ALA A 69 0.52 -5.72 -11.89
N VAL A 70 0.25 -6.45 -10.79
CA VAL A 70 1.18 -7.46 -10.25
C VAL A 70 1.37 -8.61 -11.25
N ARG A 71 0.30 -9.11 -11.85
CA ARG A 71 0.38 -10.19 -12.86
C ARG A 71 1.28 -9.85 -14.04
N LYS A 72 1.37 -8.58 -14.42
CA LYS A 72 2.22 -8.07 -15.51
C LYS A 72 3.65 -7.77 -15.10
N ASN A 73 3.96 -7.82 -13.81
CA ASN A 73 5.25 -7.43 -13.27
C ASN A 73 6.00 -8.65 -12.72
N ASP A 74 7.16 -8.95 -13.28
CA ASP A 74 7.96 -10.13 -12.89
C ASP A 74 8.76 -9.93 -11.59
N GLN A 75 8.81 -8.71 -11.05
CA GLN A 75 9.65 -8.37 -9.89
C GLN A 75 8.90 -8.42 -8.55
N ILE A 76 7.57 -8.51 -8.57
CA ILE A 76 6.72 -8.56 -7.38
C ILE A 76 5.75 -9.73 -7.47
N LYS A 77 5.47 -10.38 -6.35
CA LYS A 77 4.60 -11.56 -6.29
C LYS A 77 3.37 -11.29 -5.44
N TRP A 78 2.22 -11.73 -5.91
CA TRP A 78 1.02 -11.83 -5.09
C TRP A 78 1.06 -13.14 -4.32
N ILE A 79 1.08 -13.06 -3.00
CA ILE A 79 1.02 -14.21 -2.10
C ILE A 79 -0.40 -14.30 -1.55
N HIS A 80 -1.16 -15.23 -2.08
CA HIS A 80 -2.53 -15.45 -1.65
C HIS A 80 -2.57 -16.04 -0.25
N VAL A 81 -3.28 -15.38 0.66
CA VAL A 81 -3.56 -15.85 2.02
C VAL A 81 -5.04 -16.16 2.18
N ARG A 82 -5.39 -16.87 3.25
CA ARG A 82 -6.79 -17.23 3.50
C ARG A 82 -7.57 -16.20 4.30
N HIS A 83 -6.86 -15.27 4.93
CA HIS A 83 -7.42 -14.18 5.72
C HIS A 83 -6.44 -13.01 5.73
N GLU A 84 -6.93 -11.79 5.61
CA GLU A 84 -6.09 -10.60 5.45
C GLU A 84 -5.23 -10.32 6.68
N GLU A 85 -5.74 -10.62 7.88
CA GLU A 85 -4.98 -10.55 9.12
C GLU A 85 -3.68 -11.36 9.04
N THR A 86 -3.77 -12.60 8.53
CA THR A 86 -2.59 -13.44 8.30
C THR A 86 -1.62 -12.79 7.31
N GLY A 87 -2.16 -12.11 6.30
CA GLY A 87 -1.35 -11.34 5.34
C GLY A 87 -0.59 -10.20 5.99
N ALA A 88 -1.23 -9.47 6.90
CA ALA A 88 -0.59 -8.38 7.62
C ALA A 88 0.52 -8.89 8.57
N TYR A 89 0.29 -9.99 9.30
CA TYR A 89 1.34 -10.63 10.10
C TYR A 89 2.50 -11.15 9.25
N ALA A 90 2.21 -11.75 8.09
CA ALA A 90 3.26 -12.23 7.19
C ALA A 90 4.12 -11.08 6.65
N ALA A 91 3.49 -9.96 6.27
CA ALA A 91 4.20 -8.75 5.84
C ALA A 91 5.08 -8.17 6.97
N ALA A 92 4.57 -8.14 8.20
CA ALA A 92 5.33 -7.69 9.37
C ALA A 92 6.54 -8.60 9.65
N ALA A 93 6.34 -9.92 9.61
CA ALA A 93 7.42 -10.89 9.80
C ALA A 93 8.49 -10.79 8.71
N GLU A 94 8.10 -10.65 7.43
CA GLU A 94 9.04 -10.43 6.33
C GLU A 94 9.85 -9.16 6.54
N ALA A 95 9.21 -8.06 6.94
CA ALA A 95 9.89 -6.79 7.18
C ALA A 95 10.92 -6.91 8.31
N GLN A 96 10.57 -7.58 9.41
CA GLN A 96 11.50 -7.80 10.52
C GLN A 96 12.71 -8.68 10.14
N LEU A 97 12.48 -9.74 9.36
CA LEU A 97 13.52 -10.69 8.97
C LEU A 97 14.46 -10.11 7.90
N THR A 98 13.94 -9.29 7.00
CA THR A 98 14.69 -8.82 5.83
C THR A 98 15.22 -7.40 5.99
N GLY A 99 14.67 -6.60 6.91
CA GLY A 99 14.94 -5.17 7.03
C GLY A 99 14.36 -4.33 5.87
N ARG A 100 13.55 -4.94 5.00
CA ARG A 100 12.89 -4.29 3.85
C ARG A 100 11.40 -4.08 4.14
N PRO A 101 10.72 -3.14 3.46
CA PRO A 101 9.29 -2.97 3.64
C PRO A 101 8.50 -4.23 3.26
N GLY A 102 7.68 -4.74 4.18
CA GLY A 102 6.65 -5.73 3.87
C GLY A 102 5.41 -5.06 3.26
N CYS A 103 4.60 -5.81 2.51
CA CYS A 103 3.37 -5.26 1.94
C CYS A 103 2.20 -6.23 2.11
N CYS A 104 1.06 -5.71 2.54
CA CYS A 104 -0.20 -6.44 2.57
C CYS A 104 -1.31 -5.64 1.89
N ALA A 105 -2.37 -6.31 1.47
CA ALA A 105 -3.52 -5.65 0.87
C ALA A 105 -4.83 -6.26 1.36
N GLY A 106 -5.85 -5.41 1.49
CA GLY A 106 -7.23 -5.78 1.80
C GLY A 106 -8.21 -5.09 0.88
N SER A 107 -9.18 -5.85 0.38
CA SER A 107 -10.30 -5.35 -0.39
C SER A 107 -11.16 -4.40 0.45
N SER A 108 -12.08 -3.66 -0.19
CA SER A 108 -12.99 -2.72 0.48
C SER A 108 -13.80 -3.39 1.61
N GLY A 109 -14.14 -2.62 2.62
CA GLY A 109 -14.91 -3.07 3.76
C GLY A 109 -14.18 -4.11 4.62
N PRO A 110 -14.72 -5.32 4.81
CA PRO A 110 -14.14 -6.32 5.71
C PRO A 110 -12.70 -6.68 5.34
N GLY A 111 -12.32 -6.65 4.06
CA GLY A 111 -10.98 -7.00 3.62
C GLY A 111 -9.89 -6.14 4.28
N HIS A 112 -10.01 -4.83 4.21
CA HIS A 112 -9.01 -3.98 4.87
C HIS A 112 -9.21 -3.84 6.39
N VAL A 113 -10.43 -4.04 6.91
CA VAL A 113 -10.69 -4.08 8.37
C VAL A 113 -9.91 -5.22 9.02
N HIS A 114 -9.87 -6.39 8.40
CA HIS A 114 -9.12 -7.54 8.90
C HIS A 114 -7.59 -7.30 9.00
N LEU A 115 -7.02 -6.36 8.24
CA LEU A 115 -5.60 -6.04 8.33
C LEU A 115 -5.19 -5.45 9.69
N ILE A 116 -6.12 -4.85 10.41
CA ILE A 116 -5.83 -4.00 11.59
C ILE A 116 -5.02 -4.73 12.66
N ASN A 117 -5.37 -5.96 12.99
CA ASN A 117 -4.65 -6.72 14.02
C ASN A 117 -3.16 -6.89 13.69
N GLY A 118 -2.86 -7.34 12.47
CA GLY A 118 -1.49 -7.52 12.03
C GLY A 118 -0.74 -6.19 11.86
N LEU A 119 -1.43 -5.12 11.46
CA LEU A 119 -0.85 -3.78 11.37
C LEU A 119 -0.55 -3.19 12.75
N TYR A 120 -1.39 -3.47 13.74
CA TYR A 120 -1.12 -3.09 15.13
C TYR A 120 0.11 -3.78 15.69
N ASP A 121 0.28 -5.07 15.41
CA ASP A 121 1.48 -5.83 15.77
C ASP A 121 2.72 -5.28 15.06
N ALA A 122 2.65 -5.02 13.76
CA ALA A 122 3.70 -4.39 12.99
C ALA A 122 4.12 -3.03 13.58
N HIS A 123 3.13 -2.19 13.93
CA HIS A 123 3.37 -0.90 14.57
C HIS A 123 4.08 -1.05 15.92
N ARG A 124 3.63 -1.96 16.77
CA ARG A 124 4.22 -2.20 18.10
C ARG A 124 5.64 -2.74 18.01
N SER A 125 5.93 -3.56 17.03
CA SER A 125 7.26 -4.14 16.79
C SER A 125 8.17 -3.27 15.92
N GLY A 126 7.69 -2.13 15.42
CA GLY A 126 8.46 -1.22 14.56
C GLY A 126 8.77 -1.81 13.18
N ALA A 127 7.99 -2.80 12.71
CA ALA A 127 8.14 -3.39 11.40
C ALA A 127 7.63 -2.43 10.30
N PRO A 128 8.41 -2.10 9.27
CA PRO A 128 7.96 -1.24 8.18
C PRO A 128 7.01 -2.01 7.25
N VAL A 129 5.71 -1.80 7.39
CA VAL A 129 4.67 -2.43 6.57
C VAL A 129 3.90 -1.38 5.79
N ILE A 130 3.73 -1.63 4.48
CA ILE A 130 2.84 -0.87 3.60
C ILE A 130 1.54 -1.65 3.48
N ALA A 131 0.42 -1.02 3.85
CA ALA A 131 -0.90 -1.60 3.71
C ALA A 131 -1.67 -0.92 2.56
N ILE A 132 -2.17 -1.70 1.62
CA ILE A 132 -3.08 -1.25 0.57
C ILE A 132 -4.51 -1.51 1.06
N ALA A 133 -5.14 -0.50 1.64
CA ALA A 133 -6.54 -0.54 2.06
C ALA A 133 -7.41 0.02 0.93
N SER A 134 -7.97 -0.87 0.13
CA SER A 134 -8.78 -0.44 -1.00
C SER A 134 -10.17 0.02 -0.57
N THR A 135 -10.80 0.88 -1.37
CA THR A 135 -12.11 1.47 -1.05
C THR A 135 -13.10 1.26 -2.20
N ILE A 136 -14.33 1.70 -1.99
CA ILE A 136 -15.38 1.77 -3.00
C ILE A 136 -15.09 2.86 -4.03
N PRO A 137 -15.79 2.89 -5.18
CA PRO A 137 -15.64 3.96 -6.17
C PRO A 137 -15.89 5.34 -5.56
N THR A 138 -15.08 6.32 -5.95
CA THR A 138 -15.12 7.68 -5.38
C THR A 138 -16.49 8.35 -5.50
N GLY A 139 -17.25 8.09 -6.58
CA GLY A 139 -18.59 8.63 -6.78
C GLY A 139 -19.66 8.08 -5.85
N GLU A 140 -19.36 6.98 -5.15
CA GLU A 140 -20.29 6.30 -4.25
C GLU A 140 -20.02 6.59 -2.77
N PHE A 141 -19.02 7.41 -2.44
CA PHE A 141 -18.74 7.76 -1.05
C PHE A 141 -19.92 8.48 -0.40
N GLY A 142 -20.32 8.01 0.79
CA GLY A 142 -21.42 8.57 1.59
C GLY A 142 -22.81 8.10 1.16
N THR A 143 -22.89 7.10 0.25
CA THR A 143 -24.17 6.54 -0.20
C THR A 143 -24.56 5.25 0.50
N GLU A 144 -23.79 4.81 1.51
CA GLU A 144 -23.91 3.49 2.14
C GLU A 144 -23.72 2.34 1.13
N TYR A 145 -22.85 2.57 0.14
CA TYR A 145 -22.53 1.58 -0.87
C TYR A 145 -21.99 0.29 -0.26
N PHE A 146 -22.21 -0.83 -0.94
CA PHE A 146 -21.74 -2.15 -0.49
C PHE A 146 -20.25 -2.12 -0.12
N GLN A 147 -19.92 -2.56 1.10
CA GLN A 147 -18.58 -2.57 1.67
C GLN A 147 -17.96 -1.16 1.87
N GLU A 148 -18.75 -0.11 1.93
CA GLU A 148 -18.25 1.20 2.31
C GLU A 148 -17.75 1.20 3.76
N THR A 149 -16.56 1.73 3.98
CA THR A 149 -15.98 1.99 5.30
C THR A 149 -15.21 3.30 5.28
N ASN A 150 -15.13 3.97 6.41
CA ASN A 150 -14.31 5.17 6.54
C ASN A 150 -12.85 4.78 6.86
N THR A 151 -12.05 4.51 5.82
CA THR A 151 -10.66 4.11 5.95
C THR A 151 -9.81 5.11 6.73
N ILE A 152 -10.06 6.42 6.56
CA ILE A 152 -9.30 7.47 7.27
C ILE A 152 -9.51 7.35 8.79
N LYS A 153 -10.74 7.15 9.24
CA LYS A 153 -11.03 6.99 10.68
C LYS A 153 -10.54 5.64 11.22
N LEU A 154 -10.49 4.64 10.37
CA LEU A 154 -10.13 3.28 10.77
C LEU A 154 -8.61 3.13 11.01
N PHE A 155 -7.79 3.80 10.19
CA PHE A 155 -6.33 3.70 10.22
C PHE A 155 -5.63 4.94 10.83
N ASN A 156 -6.37 5.83 11.48
CA ASN A 156 -5.84 7.05 12.06
C ASN A 156 -5.44 6.87 13.54
#